data_329d3bebd5b71310d1e279583992a03e
#
_entry.id   329d3bebd5b71310d1e279583992a03e
#
_cell.length_a   1.000
_cell.length_b   1.000
_cell.length_c   1.000
_cell.angle_alpha   90.00
_cell.angle_beta   90.00
_cell.angle_gamma   90.00
#
_symmetry.space_group_name_H-M   'P 1'
#
loop_
_entity.id
_entity.type
_entity.pdbx_description
1 polymer ?
#
loop_
_entity_poly.entity_id
_entity_poly.type
_entity_poly.pdbx_seq_one_letter_code
_entity_poly.pdbx_strand_id
1 'polypeptide(L)'
;MKKVHFLLLSTILVGMLAGCSTPPPQTSDTNQQASNGSLSVTDFSGRKVTFSKIPTKVAALSNGEMDIVYALGGHLVGRPTSTAPLTIKEAASAEQIGTPHGMDMEKVALVQPDVVLGNNPLNLKDVPAVEALGSKMILTDANSVAEIKKQIGLFGEVLGKKTRADEQIQAIDKKISELQKNQPAAKIRALLVYGAPGTYMAALNNSLSGDILSIAGGENIASDYPSLDKYPQYAQLNTEKIIKSNPQVIFFMAHGDTDKVKEGFLKEMQMNAAWNSLDAVKNNRIEVLPSDLFGSNPGTRVIESLALMQKLLLSVK
;
A
#
# COMPACT_ATOMS: atom_id res chain seq x y z
N MET A 1 92.92 11.73 -14.73
CA MET A 1 93.36 12.93 -15.47
C MET A 1 92.17 13.86 -15.46
N LYS A 2 92.30 14.99 -14.70
CA LYS A 2 92.13 16.39 -15.17
C LYS A 2 90.73 16.72 -15.68
N LYS A 3 90.04 17.75 -15.25
CA LYS A 3 90.17 19.01 -14.48
C LYS A 3 88.78 19.56 -14.38
N VAL A 4 88.19 20.00 -13.26
CA VAL A 4 88.27 21.36 -12.65
C VAL A 4 87.75 22.50 -13.58
N HIS A 5 86.69 23.20 -13.16
CA HIS A 5 86.57 24.65 -12.83
C HIS A 5 85.04 25.00 -12.93
N PHE A 6 84.34 25.59 -11.98
CA PHE A 6 84.51 26.74 -11.15
C PHE A 6 83.62 27.94 -11.57
N LEU A 7 82.75 28.36 -10.60
CA LEU A 7 82.26 29.76 -10.38
C LEU A 7 81.26 30.37 -11.40
N LEU A 8 80.26 31.08 -11.02
CA LEU A 8 79.99 32.20 -10.09
C LEU A 8 78.43 32.45 -10.13
N LEU A 9 77.76 32.47 -9.02
CA LEU A 9 77.32 33.63 -8.23
C LEU A 9 76.78 34.83 -9.02
N SER A 10 75.44 35.03 -8.96
CA SER A 10 74.86 36.41 -8.86
C SER A 10 73.43 36.37 -8.28
N THR A 11 73.32 36.90 -7.11
CA THR A 11 72.16 37.32 -6.37
C THR A 11 71.53 38.55 -7.05
N ILE A 12 70.18 38.52 -7.29
CA ILE A 12 69.38 39.73 -7.27
C ILE A 12 68.08 39.44 -6.55
N LEU A 13 67.86 40.16 -5.48
CA LEU A 13 66.74 40.28 -4.59
C LEU A 13 65.90 41.49 -5.05
N VAL A 14 64.59 41.29 -5.39
CA VAL A 14 63.55 42.33 -5.39
C VAL A 14 62.25 41.58 -5.26
N GLY A 15 61.53 41.59 -4.18
CA GLY A 15 60.67 42.66 -3.71
C GLY A 15 59.23 42.30 -3.93
N MET A 16 58.57 41.85 -2.87
CA MET A 16 57.15 41.85 -2.50
C MET A 16 56.13 42.48 -3.48
N LEU A 17 54.99 41.77 -3.67
CA LEU A 17 53.67 42.32 -3.36
C LEU A 17 52.69 41.14 -3.22
N ALA A 18 52.19 40.97 -2.00
CA ALA A 18 51.10 40.06 -1.69
C ALA A 18 49.78 40.60 -2.26
N GLY A 19 49.17 39.87 -3.18
CA GLY A 19 47.80 40.06 -3.63
C GLY A 19 47.00 38.81 -3.23
N CYS A 20 46.31 38.85 -2.08
CA CYS A 20 45.25 37.91 -1.76
C CYS A 20 44.06 38.20 -2.65
N SER A 21 43.90 37.43 -3.72
CA SER A 21 42.63 37.32 -4.42
C SER A 21 41.95 36.03 -3.96
N THR A 22 41.01 36.16 -3.04
CA THR A 22 39.99 35.13 -2.74
C THR A 22 39.22 34.87 -4.01
N PRO A 23 39.14 33.58 -4.47
CA PRO A 23 38.20 33.24 -5.53
C PRO A 23 36.75 33.37 -4.98
N PRO A 24 35.78 33.81 -5.80
CA PRO A 24 34.39 33.83 -5.37
C PRO A 24 33.90 32.41 -5.11
N PRO A 25 32.92 32.21 -4.20
CA PRO A 25 32.37 30.90 -3.94
C PRO A 25 31.74 30.36 -5.24
N GLN A 26 32.28 29.30 -5.77
CA GLN A 26 31.62 28.52 -6.80
C GLN A 26 30.36 27.94 -6.15
N THR A 27 29.22 28.46 -6.53
CA THR A 27 27.95 27.77 -6.40
C THR A 27 28.09 26.46 -7.16
N SER A 28 28.24 25.40 -6.41
CA SER A 28 28.11 24.05 -6.93
C SER A 28 26.67 23.88 -7.36
N ASP A 29 26.35 24.25 -8.60
CA ASP A 29 25.19 23.70 -9.28
C ASP A 29 25.38 22.19 -9.27
N THR A 30 24.75 21.55 -8.30
CA THR A 30 24.56 20.10 -8.29
C THR A 30 23.61 19.79 -9.43
N ASN A 31 24.16 19.80 -10.65
CA ASN A 31 23.55 19.11 -11.78
C ASN A 31 23.39 17.67 -11.32
N GLN A 32 22.19 17.32 -10.87
CA GLN A 32 21.77 15.92 -10.78
C GLN A 32 21.78 15.36 -12.20
N GLN A 33 22.96 14.98 -12.62
CA GLN A 33 23.19 14.15 -13.78
C GLN A 33 22.41 12.86 -13.51
N ALA A 34 21.28 12.69 -14.19
CA ALA A 34 20.53 11.45 -14.20
C ALA A 34 21.53 10.35 -14.55
N SER A 35 21.95 9.60 -13.55
CA SER A 35 22.79 8.44 -13.75
C SER A 35 22.00 7.48 -14.63
N ASN A 36 22.51 7.21 -15.84
CA ASN A 36 22.06 6.10 -16.71
C ASN A 36 22.39 4.75 -16.06
N GLY A 37 22.00 4.55 -14.82
CA GLY A 37 22.15 3.32 -14.08
C GLY A 37 20.86 2.50 -14.18
N SER A 38 21.00 1.23 -14.51
CA SER A 38 19.88 0.29 -14.45
C SER A 38 19.31 0.27 -13.02
N LEU A 39 18.00 0.49 -12.90
CA LEU A 39 17.27 0.34 -11.62
C LEU A 39 16.94 -1.14 -11.43
N SER A 40 17.27 -1.70 -10.26
CA SER A 40 16.92 -3.09 -9.93
C SER A 40 16.25 -3.14 -8.56
N VAL A 41 15.05 -3.69 -8.51
CA VAL A 41 14.25 -3.84 -7.30
C VAL A 41 13.85 -5.29 -7.09
N THR A 42 13.53 -5.66 -5.85
CA THR A 42 12.94 -6.97 -5.53
C THR A 42 11.46 -6.78 -5.20
N ASP A 43 10.58 -7.44 -5.92
CA ASP A 43 9.14 -7.39 -5.67
C ASP A 43 8.72 -8.31 -4.49
N PHE A 44 7.44 -8.30 -4.12
CA PHE A 44 6.95 -9.07 -2.98
C PHE A 44 6.86 -10.58 -3.25
N SER A 45 6.98 -11.01 -4.50
CA SER A 45 7.15 -12.44 -4.84
C SER A 45 8.61 -12.90 -4.75
N GLY A 46 9.55 -12.02 -4.39
CA GLY A 46 10.98 -12.29 -4.32
C GLY A 46 11.70 -12.19 -5.68
N ARG A 47 11.01 -11.75 -6.74
CA ARG A 47 11.60 -11.60 -8.08
C ARG A 47 12.43 -10.32 -8.14
N LYS A 48 13.61 -10.43 -8.72
CA LYS A 48 14.44 -9.28 -9.07
C LYS A 48 14.00 -8.74 -10.43
N VAL A 49 13.50 -7.51 -10.45
CA VAL A 49 13.04 -6.82 -11.66
C VAL A 49 13.98 -5.68 -11.98
N THR A 50 14.49 -5.64 -13.22
CA THR A 50 15.47 -4.66 -13.66
C THR A 50 14.90 -3.81 -14.78
N PHE A 51 15.06 -2.50 -14.65
CA PHE A 51 14.68 -1.49 -15.63
C PHE A 51 15.93 -0.82 -16.19
N SER A 52 15.99 -0.60 -17.48
CA SER A 52 17.07 0.14 -18.13
C SER A 52 16.98 1.67 -17.89
N LYS A 53 15.79 2.15 -17.55
CA LYS A 53 15.46 3.54 -17.21
C LYS A 53 14.27 3.55 -16.23
N ILE A 54 14.06 4.66 -15.55
CA ILE A 54 12.87 4.85 -14.71
C ILE A 54 11.60 4.74 -15.58
N PRO A 55 10.62 3.87 -15.22
CA PRO A 55 9.35 3.75 -15.92
C PRO A 55 8.57 5.08 -15.95
N THR A 56 8.02 5.42 -17.09
CA THR A 56 7.19 6.63 -17.27
C THR A 56 5.75 6.30 -17.61
N LYS A 57 5.52 5.16 -18.28
CA LYS A 57 4.19 4.63 -18.57
C LYS A 57 3.86 3.54 -17.58
N VAL A 58 2.98 3.84 -16.66
CA VAL A 58 2.59 2.94 -15.55
C VAL A 58 1.18 2.44 -15.76
N ALA A 59 0.96 1.16 -15.56
CA ALA A 59 -0.37 0.56 -15.49
C ALA A 59 -0.56 -0.11 -14.13
N ALA A 60 -1.78 -0.09 -13.58
CA ALA A 60 -2.13 -0.68 -12.31
C ALA A 60 -3.38 -1.54 -12.43
N LEU A 61 -3.44 -2.67 -11.71
CA LEU A 61 -4.55 -3.60 -11.73
C LEU A 61 -5.50 -3.44 -10.55
N SER A 62 -5.09 -2.71 -9.49
CA SER A 62 -5.92 -2.47 -8.29
C SER A 62 -6.02 -0.98 -7.93
N ASN A 63 -7.06 -0.64 -7.16
CA ASN A 63 -7.28 0.73 -6.70
C ASN A 63 -6.18 1.22 -5.75
N GLY A 64 -5.63 0.33 -4.91
CA GLY A 64 -4.54 0.71 -3.99
C GLY A 64 -3.24 1.04 -4.72
N GLU A 65 -2.90 0.27 -5.77
CA GLU A 65 -1.76 0.57 -6.62
C GLU A 65 -1.96 1.90 -7.37
N MET A 66 -3.17 2.11 -7.90
CA MET A 66 -3.55 3.38 -8.53
C MET A 66 -3.42 4.54 -7.55
N ASP A 67 -3.95 4.41 -6.34
CA ASP A 67 -3.86 5.44 -5.29
C ASP A 67 -2.40 5.82 -4.99
N ILE A 68 -1.54 4.82 -4.75
CA ILE A 68 -0.13 5.07 -4.46
C ILE A 68 0.56 5.80 -5.62
N VAL A 69 0.34 5.38 -6.88
CA VAL A 69 0.96 6.04 -8.03
C VAL A 69 0.60 7.52 -8.10
N TYR A 70 -0.69 7.87 -7.93
CA TYR A 70 -1.12 9.27 -7.95
C TYR A 70 -0.63 10.05 -6.72
N ALA A 71 -0.62 9.45 -5.53
CA ALA A 71 -0.08 10.06 -4.32
C ALA A 71 1.42 10.40 -4.45
N LEU A 72 2.16 9.59 -5.21
CA LEU A 72 3.57 9.84 -5.54
C LEU A 72 3.75 10.88 -6.65
N GLY A 73 2.66 11.42 -7.22
CA GLY A 73 2.70 12.39 -8.34
C GLY A 73 3.02 11.73 -9.68
N GLY A 74 2.70 10.44 -9.82
CA GLY A 74 2.71 9.72 -11.08
C GLY A 74 1.35 9.78 -11.77
N HIS A 75 1.27 9.17 -12.96
CA HIS A 75 0.06 9.03 -13.75
C HIS A 75 -0.03 7.61 -14.33
N LEU A 76 -1.25 7.13 -14.60
CA LEU A 76 -1.47 5.85 -15.22
C LEU A 76 -1.80 6.00 -16.71
N VAL A 77 -1.26 5.08 -17.54
CA VAL A 77 -1.73 4.84 -18.90
C VAL A 77 -2.80 3.74 -18.93
N GLY A 78 -2.76 2.82 -17.96
CA GLY A 78 -3.75 1.76 -17.75
C GLY A 78 -4.20 1.70 -16.29
N ARG A 79 -5.50 1.62 -16.04
CA ARG A 79 -6.10 1.58 -14.70
C ARG A 79 -6.96 0.35 -14.48
N PRO A 80 -7.29 0.02 -13.21
CA PRO A 80 -8.22 -1.07 -12.95
C PRO A 80 -9.59 -0.80 -13.56
N THR A 81 -10.21 -1.86 -14.06
CA THR A 81 -11.61 -1.83 -14.52
C THR A 81 -12.52 -1.71 -13.29
N SER A 82 -13.42 -0.74 -13.31
CA SER A 82 -14.39 -0.51 -12.24
C SER A 82 -15.68 0.04 -12.80
N THR A 83 -16.81 -0.43 -12.25
CA THR A 83 -18.14 0.13 -12.48
C THR A 83 -18.49 1.20 -11.42
N ALA A 84 -17.75 1.25 -10.31
CA ALA A 84 -17.90 2.26 -9.28
C ALA A 84 -17.29 3.61 -9.74
N PRO A 85 -17.79 4.74 -9.23
CA PRO A 85 -17.18 6.04 -9.45
C PRO A 85 -15.70 6.04 -9.06
N LEU A 86 -14.87 6.73 -9.85
CA LEU A 86 -13.45 6.88 -9.55
C LEU A 86 -13.24 7.81 -8.36
N THR A 87 -12.48 7.35 -7.38
CA THR A 87 -12.02 8.18 -6.26
C THR A 87 -10.97 9.20 -6.74
N ILE A 88 -10.17 8.83 -7.73
CA ILE A 88 -9.14 9.66 -8.36
C ILE A 88 -9.63 10.05 -9.76
N LYS A 89 -10.14 11.27 -9.88
CA LYS A 89 -10.73 11.76 -11.14
C LYS A 89 -9.72 11.86 -12.29
N GLU A 90 -8.47 12.15 -11.97
CA GLU A 90 -7.35 12.23 -12.91
C GLU A 90 -7.08 10.89 -13.62
N ALA A 91 -7.46 9.77 -13.00
CA ALA A 91 -7.33 8.45 -13.61
C ALA A 91 -8.37 8.18 -14.71
N ALA A 92 -9.35 9.07 -14.93
CA ALA A 92 -10.41 8.87 -15.92
C ALA A 92 -9.88 8.74 -17.36
N SER A 93 -8.76 9.38 -17.68
CA SER A 93 -8.13 9.33 -19.00
C SER A 93 -7.34 8.04 -19.26
N ALA A 94 -7.03 7.25 -18.23
CA ALA A 94 -6.31 6.00 -18.37
C ALA A 94 -7.26 4.88 -18.88
N GLU A 95 -6.76 4.00 -19.76
CA GLU A 95 -7.51 2.87 -20.30
C GLU A 95 -7.82 1.83 -19.20
N GLN A 96 -9.00 1.22 -19.24
CA GLN A 96 -9.39 0.15 -18.32
C GLN A 96 -8.79 -1.18 -18.79
N ILE A 97 -7.77 -1.69 -18.08
CA ILE A 97 -6.98 -2.85 -18.50
C ILE A 97 -7.30 -4.15 -17.75
N GLY A 98 -8.37 -4.18 -16.98
CA GLY A 98 -8.79 -5.35 -16.19
C GLY A 98 -8.59 -5.17 -14.69
N THR A 99 -8.52 -6.30 -13.98
CA THR A 99 -8.37 -6.39 -12.52
C THR A 99 -7.34 -7.47 -12.18
N PRO A 100 -6.93 -7.66 -10.92
CA PRO A 100 -6.06 -8.78 -10.53
C PRO A 100 -6.63 -10.16 -10.87
N HIS A 101 -7.96 -10.28 -10.97
CA HIS A 101 -8.62 -11.55 -11.33
C HIS A 101 -8.68 -11.82 -12.83
N GLY A 102 -8.52 -10.80 -13.67
CA GLY A 102 -8.53 -10.92 -15.12
C GLY A 102 -8.00 -9.65 -15.79
N MET A 103 -6.82 -9.76 -16.39
CA MET A 103 -6.17 -8.69 -17.12
C MET A 103 -6.52 -8.78 -18.60
N ASP A 104 -6.85 -7.65 -19.22
CA ASP A 104 -7.10 -7.52 -20.66
C ASP A 104 -5.76 -7.27 -21.39
N MET A 105 -5.18 -8.34 -21.92
CA MET A 105 -3.87 -8.28 -22.57
C MET A 105 -3.87 -7.44 -23.86
N GLU A 106 -5.01 -7.33 -24.56
CA GLU A 106 -5.11 -6.50 -25.76
C GLU A 106 -5.02 -5.02 -25.38
N LYS A 107 -5.69 -4.62 -24.31
CA LYS A 107 -5.62 -3.26 -23.77
C LYS A 107 -4.27 -2.93 -23.15
N VAL A 108 -3.62 -3.89 -22.49
CA VAL A 108 -2.24 -3.73 -22.01
C VAL A 108 -1.29 -3.50 -23.22
N ALA A 109 -1.44 -4.29 -24.30
CA ALA A 109 -0.67 -4.10 -25.52
C ALA A 109 -0.95 -2.76 -26.20
N LEU A 110 -2.19 -2.26 -26.14
CA LEU A 110 -2.58 -0.96 -26.69
C LEU A 110 -1.89 0.21 -25.98
N VAL A 111 -1.88 0.21 -24.64
CA VAL A 111 -1.30 1.32 -23.84
C VAL A 111 0.22 1.23 -23.69
N GLN A 112 0.81 0.06 -23.97
CA GLN A 112 2.26 -0.17 -23.97
C GLN A 112 2.94 0.37 -22.71
N PRO A 113 2.60 -0.13 -21.50
CA PRO A 113 3.22 0.36 -20.28
C PRO A 113 4.68 -0.08 -20.16
N ASP A 114 5.53 0.75 -19.55
CA ASP A 114 6.88 0.33 -19.15
C ASP A 114 6.81 -0.68 -17.98
N VAL A 115 5.81 -0.48 -17.09
CA VAL A 115 5.57 -1.33 -15.92
C VAL A 115 4.08 -1.53 -15.67
N VAL A 116 3.71 -2.77 -15.33
CA VAL A 116 2.38 -3.15 -14.81
C VAL A 116 2.54 -3.49 -13.33
N LEU A 117 1.75 -2.82 -12.49
CA LEU A 117 1.65 -3.10 -11.07
C LEU A 117 0.52 -4.08 -10.85
N GLY A 118 0.79 -5.19 -10.17
CA GLY A 118 -0.17 -6.26 -9.97
C GLY A 118 -0.04 -6.94 -8.61
N ASN A 119 -0.99 -7.82 -8.33
CA ASN A 119 -1.10 -8.50 -7.04
C ASN A 119 -0.32 -9.82 -7.00
N ASN A 120 0.37 -10.06 -5.90
CA ASN A 120 0.97 -11.34 -5.54
C ASN A 120 0.01 -12.12 -4.62
N PRO A 121 -0.34 -13.39 -4.89
CA PRO A 121 0.14 -14.24 -5.99
C PRO A 121 -0.74 -14.22 -7.26
N LEU A 122 -1.87 -13.47 -7.28
CA LEU A 122 -2.89 -13.58 -8.33
C LEU A 122 -2.33 -13.39 -9.75
N ASN A 123 -1.44 -12.40 -9.91
CA ASN A 123 -0.87 -12.07 -11.21
C ASN A 123 0.51 -12.68 -11.49
N LEU A 124 1.02 -13.57 -10.64
CA LEU A 124 2.29 -14.25 -10.90
C LEU A 124 2.26 -15.03 -12.23
N LYS A 125 1.12 -15.63 -12.56
CA LYS A 125 0.88 -16.35 -13.83
C LYS A 125 0.92 -15.46 -15.06
N ASP A 126 0.67 -14.15 -14.91
CA ASP A 126 0.55 -13.20 -16.02
C ASP A 126 1.90 -12.58 -16.41
N VAL A 127 2.91 -12.73 -15.55
CA VAL A 127 4.26 -12.17 -15.75
C VAL A 127 4.86 -12.50 -17.13
N PRO A 128 4.88 -13.77 -17.59
CA PRO A 128 5.48 -14.09 -18.89
C PRO A 128 4.78 -13.39 -20.06
N ALA A 129 3.45 -13.25 -19.98
CA ALA A 129 2.66 -12.61 -21.04
C ALA A 129 2.91 -11.09 -21.08
N VAL A 130 2.99 -10.44 -19.91
CA VAL A 130 3.34 -9.01 -19.80
C VAL A 130 4.76 -8.74 -20.31
N GLU A 131 5.72 -9.60 -19.95
CA GLU A 131 7.10 -9.46 -20.38
C GLU A 131 7.29 -9.72 -21.90
N ALA A 132 6.47 -10.59 -22.50
CA ALA A 132 6.44 -10.79 -23.95
C ALA A 132 5.96 -9.54 -24.71
N LEU A 133 5.19 -8.64 -24.08
CA LEU A 133 4.80 -7.35 -24.65
C LEU A 133 5.89 -6.27 -24.47
N GLY A 134 7.03 -6.59 -23.87
CA GLY A 134 8.14 -5.65 -23.61
C GLY A 134 7.94 -4.84 -22.31
N SER A 135 6.88 -5.06 -21.57
CA SER A 135 6.61 -4.43 -20.26
C SER A 135 7.31 -5.20 -19.13
N LYS A 136 7.54 -4.56 -17.98
CA LYS A 136 7.91 -5.26 -16.75
C LYS A 136 6.70 -5.39 -15.84
N MET A 137 6.70 -6.39 -14.95
CA MET A 137 5.65 -6.55 -13.96
C MET A 137 6.25 -6.54 -12.54
N ILE A 138 5.69 -5.70 -11.68
CA ILE A 138 5.98 -5.65 -10.24
C ILE A 138 4.78 -6.22 -9.49
N LEU A 139 5.04 -7.24 -8.68
CA LEU A 139 4.02 -7.91 -7.88
C LEU A 139 4.11 -7.45 -6.43
N THR A 140 2.99 -7.01 -5.89
CA THR A 140 2.88 -6.60 -4.49
C THR A 140 1.68 -7.25 -3.82
N ASP A 141 1.76 -7.37 -2.51
CA ASP A 141 0.69 -7.79 -1.62
C ASP A 141 0.68 -6.84 -0.42
N ALA A 142 -0.49 -6.58 0.14
CA ALA A 142 -0.59 -5.66 1.26
C ALA A 142 -1.75 -6.06 2.19
N ASN A 143 -1.45 -7.02 3.06
CA ASN A 143 -2.35 -7.52 4.10
C ASN A 143 -2.12 -6.86 5.46
N SER A 144 -1.25 -5.85 5.53
CA SER A 144 -0.97 -5.05 6.73
C SER A 144 -0.58 -3.62 6.36
N VAL A 145 -0.69 -2.71 7.32
CA VAL A 145 -0.23 -1.33 7.17
C VAL A 145 1.29 -1.27 6.93
N ALA A 146 2.04 -2.18 7.53
CA ALA A 146 3.47 -2.30 7.30
C ALA A 146 3.78 -2.68 5.84
N GLU A 147 3.02 -3.61 5.25
CA GLU A 147 3.16 -4.00 3.85
C GLU A 147 2.74 -2.88 2.89
N ILE A 148 1.69 -2.11 3.21
CA ILE A 148 1.34 -0.90 2.45
C ILE A 148 2.50 0.09 2.44
N LYS A 149 3.14 0.37 3.58
CA LYS A 149 4.32 1.25 3.63
C LYS A 149 5.48 0.71 2.78
N LYS A 150 5.73 -0.61 2.84
CA LYS A 150 6.75 -1.25 2.00
C LYS A 150 6.41 -1.13 0.51
N GLN A 151 5.13 -1.27 0.13
CA GLN A 151 4.67 -1.09 -1.24
C GLN A 151 4.85 0.35 -1.72
N ILE A 152 4.53 1.35 -0.88
CA ILE A 152 4.76 2.77 -1.16
C ILE A 152 6.25 3.03 -1.41
N GLY A 153 7.14 2.48 -0.57
CA GLY A 153 8.60 2.59 -0.73
C GLY A 153 9.08 1.98 -2.04
N LEU A 154 8.64 0.76 -2.36
CA LEU A 154 8.96 0.07 -3.61
C LEU A 154 8.52 0.88 -4.85
N PHE A 155 7.29 1.42 -4.83
CA PHE A 155 6.81 2.24 -5.95
C PHE A 155 7.57 3.57 -6.03
N GLY A 156 7.97 4.14 -4.88
CA GLY A 156 8.85 5.30 -4.82
C GLY A 156 10.20 5.06 -5.51
N GLU A 157 10.79 3.87 -5.34
CA GLU A 157 12.03 3.47 -6.02
C GLU A 157 11.79 3.26 -7.51
N VAL A 158 10.78 2.47 -7.88
CA VAL A 158 10.45 2.13 -9.29
C VAL A 158 10.16 3.39 -10.10
N LEU A 159 9.44 4.35 -9.53
CA LEU A 159 9.01 5.57 -10.21
C LEU A 159 9.98 6.74 -10.05
N GLY A 160 11.11 6.56 -9.34
CA GLY A 160 12.04 7.65 -9.04
C GLY A 160 11.43 8.76 -8.17
N LYS A 161 10.49 8.40 -7.29
CA LYS A 161 9.72 9.31 -6.42
C LYS A 161 9.98 9.06 -4.92
N LYS A 162 11.22 8.70 -4.58
CA LYS A 162 11.59 8.30 -3.22
C LYS A 162 11.18 9.31 -2.16
N THR A 163 11.45 10.60 -2.37
CA THR A 163 11.07 11.65 -1.40
C THR A 163 9.57 11.68 -1.13
N ARG A 164 8.75 11.58 -2.19
CA ARG A 164 7.29 11.51 -2.04
C ARG A 164 6.84 10.25 -1.29
N ALA A 165 7.50 9.12 -1.56
CA ALA A 165 7.20 7.88 -0.85
C ALA A 165 7.53 7.99 0.64
N ASP A 166 8.68 8.56 0.98
CA ASP A 166 9.08 8.81 2.36
C ASP A 166 8.09 9.74 3.09
N GLU A 167 7.59 10.80 2.43
CA GLU A 167 6.54 11.70 2.95
C GLU A 167 5.24 10.94 3.25
N GLN A 168 4.78 10.07 2.34
CA GLN A 168 3.56 9.27 2.56
C GLN A 168 3.72 8.27 3.71
N ILE A 169 4.88 7.61 3.79
CA ILE A 169 5.17 6.67 4.88
C ILE A 169 5.19 7.41 6.23
N GLN A 170 5.83 8.58 6.30
CA GLN A 170 5.86 9.41 7.51
C GLN A 170 4.46 9.87 7.94
N ALA A 171 3.59 10.22 6.98
CA ALA A 171 2.21 10.58 7.27
C ALA A 171 1.43 9.41 7.91
N ILE A 172 1.63 8.18 7.41
CA ILE A 172 1.04 6.96 8.00
C ILE A 172 1.58 6.74 9.41
N ASP A 173 2.91 6.83 9.62
CA ASP A 173 3.53 6.63 10.94
C ASP A 173 3.07 7.68 11.96
N LYS A 174 2.95 8.93 11.53
CA LYS A 174 2.38 10.01 12.34
C LYS A 174 0.95 9.69 12.76
N LYS A 175 0.11 9.23 11.81
CA LYS A 175 -1.26 8.84 12.11
C LYS A 175 -1.33 7.71 13.13
N ILE A 176 -0.52 6.66 12.97
CA ILE A 176 -0.44 5.55 13.94
C ILE A 176 -0.08 6.08 15.33
N SER A 177 0.93 6.96 15.41
CA SER A 177 1.37 7.56 16.67
C SER A 177 0.27 8.42 17.34
N GLU A 178 -0.55 9.13 16.55
CA GLU A 178 -1.71 9.88 17.05
C GLU A 178 -2.79 8.94 17.60
N LEU A 179 -3.09 7.84 16.88
CA LEU A 179 -4.08 6.86 17.33
C LEU A 179 -3.67 6.19 18.65
N GLN A 180 -2.39 5.86 18.81
CA GLN A 180 -1.88 5.23 20.03
C GLN A 180 -2.06 6.11 21.28
N LYS A 181 -2.10 7.44 21.14
CA LYS A 181 -2.34 8.38 22.26
C LYS A 181 -3.79 8.45 22.67
N ASN A 182 -4.72 8.04 21.81
CA ASN A 182 -6.17 8.19 22.00
C ASN A 182 -6.90 6.84 21.87
N GLN A 183 -6.29 5.77 22.35
CA GLN A 183 -6.93 4.46 22.31
C GLN A 183 -8.09 4.36 23.31
N PRO A 184 -9.07 3.46 23.08
CA PRO A 184 -10.06 3.13 24.08
C PRO A 184 -9.41 2.72 25.41
N ALA A 185 -10.02 3.10 26.53
CA ALA A 185 -9.50 2.76 27.88
C ALA A 185 -9.39 1.25 28.13
N ALA A 186 -10.25 0.46 27.46
CA ALA A 186 -10.16 -0.99 27.38
C ALA A 186 -10.30 -1.43 25.92
N LYS A 187 -9.69 -2.54 25.57
CA LYS A 187 -9.81 -3.11 24.22
C LYS A 187 -11.27 -3.48 23.95
N ILE A 188 -11.78 -3.02 22.81
CA ILE A 188 -13.13 -3.33 22.33
C ILE A 188 -13.09 -4.65 21.57
N ARG A 189 -13.85 -5.63 22.04
CA ARG A 189 -13.99 -6.92 21.36
C ARG A 189 -14.83 -6.76 20.11
N ALA A 190 -14.21 -7.00 18.96
CA ALA A 190 -14.84 -6.85 17.65
C ALA A 190 -14.79 -8.16 16.85
N LEU A 191 -15.86 -8.43 16.11
CA LEU A 191 -15.87 -9.43 15.06
C LEU A 191 -15.77 -8.71 13.71
N LEU A 192 -14.79 -9.08 12.90
CA LEU A 192 -14.65 -8.62 11.52
C LEU A 192 -15.26 -9.67 10.60
N VAL A 193 -16.33 -9.34 9.88
CA VAL A 193 -17.00 -10.24 8.93
C VAL A 193 -16.74 -9.76 7.51
N TYR A 194 -16.15 -10.63 6.71
CA TYR A 194 -16.06 -10.44 5.26
C TYR A 194 -17.17 -11.23 4.58
N GLY A 195 -17.99 -10.56 3.77
CA GLY A 195 -19.11 -11.15 3.06
C GLY A 195 -18.98 -11.10 1.55
N ALA A 196 -19.35 -12.20 0.93
CA ALA A 196 -19.69 -12.28 -0.49
C ALA A 196 -21.06 -12.96 -0.58
N PRO A 197 -21.83 -12.84 -1.69
CA PRO A 197 -23.14 -13.45 -1.79
C PRO A 197 -23.11 -14.95 -1.43
N GLY A 198 -23.81 -15.32 -0.35
CA GLY A 198 -23.89 -16.71 0.16
C GLY A 198 -22.66 -17.23 0.88
N THR A 199 -21.66 -16.39 1.17
CA THR A 199 -20.46 -16.81 1.91
C THR A 199 -20.04 -15.71 2.88
N TYR A 200 -19.88 -16.05 4.16
CA TYR A 200 -19.39 -15.14 5.20
C TYR A 200 -18.24 -15.76 5.94
N MET A 201 -17.18 -14.99 6.17
CA MET A 201 -15.95 -15.42 6.80
C MET A 201 -15.55 -14.43 7.89
N ALA A 202 -14.87 -14.90 8.92
CA ALA A 202 -14.21 -14.04 9.89
C ALA A 202 -12.84 -13.61 9.34
N ALA A 203 -12.55 -12.31 9.34
CA ALA A 203 -11.23 -11.81 9.01
C ALA A 203 -10.31 -11.93 10.23
N LEU A 204 -9.12 -12.50 10.02
CA LEU A 204 -8.11 -12.76 11.06
C LEU A 204 -7.17 -11.55 11.26
N ASN A 205 -6.31 -11.61 12.27
CA ASN A 205 -5.34 -10.54 12.55
C ASN A 205 -4.31 -10.32 11.42
N ASN A 206 -4.03 -11.35 10.61
CA ASN A 206 -3.16 -11.27 9.45
C ASN A 206 -3.87 -10.79 8.17
N SER A 207 -5.12 -10.36 8.27
CA SER A 207 -5.80 -9.58 7.24
C SER A 207 -5.56 -8.09 7.43
N LEU A 208 -5.66 -7.29 6.36
CA LEU A 208 -5.52 -5.84 6.45
C LEU A 208 -6.48 -5.21 7.46
N SER A 209 -7.75 -5.62 7.45
CA SER A 209 -8.75 -5.12 8.41
C SER A 209 -8.46 -5.54 9.84
N GLY A 210 -7.90 -6.76 10.05
CA GLY A 210 -7.46 -7.24 11.36
C GLY A 210 -6.26 -6.44 11.90
N ASP A 211 -5.31 -6.11 11.04
CA ASP A 211 -4.16 -5.27 11.37
C ASP A 211 -4.61 -3.84 11.73
N ILE A 212 -5.47 -3.23 10.90
CA ILE A 212 -6.06 -1.91 11.16
C ILE A 212 -6.83 -1.89 12.49
N LEU A 213 -7.66 -2.91 12.76
CA LEU A 213 -8.39 -3.04 14.03
C LEU A 213 -7.43 -3.05 15.22
N SER A 214 -6.37 -3.84 15.14
CA SER A 214 -5.35 -3.97 16.19
C SER A 214 -4.61 -2.66 16.44
N ILE A 215 -4.20 -1.95 15.38
CA ILE A 215 -3.54 -0.64 15.47
C ILE A 215 -4.48 0.40 16.10
N ALA A 216 -5.77 0.36 15.76
CA ALA A 216 -6.77 1.27 16.29
C ALA A 216 -7.19 0.99 17.76
N GLY A 217 -6.68 -0.09 18.37
CA GLY A 217 -6.93 -0.44 19.77
C GLY A 217 -8.09 -1.41 19.99
N GLY A 218 -8.58 -2.08 18.94
CA GLY A 218 -9.56 -3.15 19.04
C GLY A 218 -8.94 -4.52 19.33
N GLU A 219 -9.78 -5.45 19.72
CA GLU A 219 -9.46 -6.87 19.91
C GLU A 219 -10.31 -7.70 18.97
N ASN A 220 -9.66 -8.42 18.06
CA ASN A 220 -10.35 -9.32 17.14
C ASN A 220 -10.66 -10.64 17.85
N ILE A 221 -11.94 -10.94 18.04
CA ILE A 221 -12.37 -12.18 18.71
C ILE A 221 -12.06 -13.44 17.88
N ALA A 222 -11.77 -13.29 16.59
CA ALA A 222 -11.41 -14.38 15.69
C ALA A 222 -9.89 -14.60 15.59
N SER A 223 -9.07 -13.96 16.43
CA SER A 223 -7.60 -14.01 16.35
C SER A 223 -7.00 -15.42 16.45
N ASP A 224 -7.69 -16.36 17.11
CA ASP A 224 -7.29 -17.77 17.31
C ASP A 224 -8.09 -18.77 16.44
N TYR A 225 -8.89 -18.28 15.49
CA TYR A 225 -9.64 -19.17 14.62
C TYR A 225 -8.70 -19.83 13.60
N PRO A 226 -8.93 -21.11 13.24
CA PRO A 226 -8.13 -21.77 12.21
C PRO A 226 -8.37 -21.10 10.86
N SER A 227 -7.29 -20.72 10.20
CA SER A 227 -7.33 -20.11 8.86
C SER A 227 -7.83 -21.10 7.81
N LEU A 228 -8.43 -20.57 6.76
CA LEU A 228 -8.79 -21.34 5.56
C LEU A 228 -7.55 -21.57 4.69
N ASP A 229 -7.33 -22.78 4.20
CA ASP A 229 -6.17 -23.11 3.35
C ASP A 229 -6.06 -22.20 2.13
N LYS A 230 -7.20 -21.93 1.48
CA LYS A 230 -7.26 -21.12 0.27
C LYS A 230 -7.20 -19.61 0.54
N TYR A 231 -7.60 -19.19 1.72
CA TYR A 231 -7.68 -17.78 2.13
C TYR A 231 -7.13 -17.63 3.56
N PRO A 232 -5.81 -17.64 3.76
CA PRO A 232 -5.20 -17.70 5.08
C PRO A 232 -5.43 -16.46 5.96
N GLN A 233 -5.98 -15.37 5.39
CA GLN A 233 -6.41 -14.18 6.11
C GLN A 233 -7.81 -14.29 6.70
N TYR A 234 -8.52 -15.41 6.43
CA TYR A 234 -9.89 -15.62 6.84
C TYR A 234 -10.09 -16.97 7.50
N ALA A 235 -11.13 -17.06 8.31
CA ALA A 235 -11.59 -18.28 8.97
C ALA A 235 -13.08 -18.47 8.74
N GLN A 236 -13.56 -19.71 8.94
CA GLN A 236 -15.00 -19.97 9.01
C GLN A 236 -15.61 -19.28 10.24
N LEU A 237 -16.80 -18.70 10.08
CA LEU A 237 -17.57 -18.22 11.22
C LEU A 237 -17.93 -19.40 12.13
N ASN A 238 -17.56 -19.29 13.40
CA ASN A 238 -17.88 -20.29 14.43
C ASN A 238 -18.83 -19.67 15.46
N THR A 239 -20.11 -19.99 15.32
CA THR A 239 -21.17 -19.43 16.17
C THR A 239 -20.93 -19.65 17.66
N GLU A 240 -20.45 -20.83 18.06
CA GLU A 240 -20.18 -21.14 19.47
C GLU A 240 -19.06 -20.25 20.04
N LYS A 241 -17.93 -20.13 19.31
CA LYS A 241 -16.83 -19.25 19.70
C LYS A 241 -17.26 -17.78 19.72
N ILE A 242 -18.06 -17.33 18.74
CA ILE A 242 -18.58 -15.97 18.66
C ILE A 242 -19.44 -15.63 19.88
N ILE A 243 -20.38 -16.55 20.26
CA ILE A 243 -21.24 -16.37 21.44
C ILE A 243 -20.41 -16.32 22.71
N LYS A 244 -19.43 -17.22 22.86
CA LYS A 244 -18.56 -17.27 24.04
C LYS A 244 -17.72 -15.98 24.17
N SER A 245 -17.21 -15.44 23.06
CA SER A 245 -16.40 -14.22 23.06
C SER A 245 -17.25 -12.95 23.17
N ASN A 246 -18.54 -13.01 22.88
CA ASN A 246 -19.51 -11.93 22.96
C ASN A 246 -18.98 -10.59 22.46
N PRO A 247 -18.84 -10.37 21.13
CA PRO A 247 -18.32 -9.12 20.58
C PRO A 247 -19.22 -7.94 20.94
N GLN A 248 -18.59 -6.80 21.20
CA GLN A 248 -19.28 -5.54 21.50
C GLN A 248 -19.68 -4.79 20.22
N VAL A 249 -19.02 -5.12 19.09
CA VAL A 249 -19.30 -4.57 17.76
C VAL A 249 -19.00 -5.62 16.70
N ILE A 250 -19.78 -5.62 15.61
CA ILE A 250 -19.52 -6.40 14.41
C ILE A 250 -19.24 -5.42 13.27
N PHE A 251 -18.06 -5.50 12.67
CA PHE A 251 -17.70 -4.77 11.49
C PHE A 251 -17.91 -5.65 10.26
N PHE A 252 -18.74 -5.19 9.34
CA PHE A 252 -19.08 -5.91 8.13
C PHE A 252 -18.41 -5.28 6.92
N MET A 253 -17.74 -6.11 6.12
CA MET A 253 -17.07 -5.72 4.88
C MET A 253 -17.57 -6.60 3.74
N ALA A 254 -17.72 -6.03 2.56
CA ALA A 254 -18.09 -6.79 1.38
C ALA A 254 -17.46 -6.18 0.12
N HIS A 255 -17.31 -7.01 -0.92
CA HIS A 255 -17.11 -6.54 -2.27
C HIS A 255 -18.45 -6.39 -3.00
N GLY A 256 -18.54 -5.40 -3.89
CA GLY A 256 -19.73 -5.17 -4.72
C GLY A 256 -20.86 -4.46 -3.97
N ASP A 257 -22.10 -4.95 -4.12
CA ASP A 257 -23.31 -4.38 -3.50
C ASP A 257 -23.32 -4.73 -2.00
N THR A 258 -22.66 -3.90 -1.21
CA THR A 258 -22.47 -4.11 0.23
C THR A 258 -23.80 -4.19 0.98
N ASP A 259 -24.81 -3.45 0.56
CA ASP A 259 -26.12 -3.43 1.24
C ASP A 259 -26.85 -4.76 1.08
N LYS A 260 -26.90 -5.32 -0.12
CA LYS A 260 -27.50 -6.65 -0.36
C LYS A 260 -26.77 -7.76 0.37
N VAL A 261 -25.42 -7.71 0.40
CA VAL A 261 -24.63 -8.73 1.10
C VAL A 261 -24.84 -8.61 2.61
N LYS A 262 -24.93 -7.39 3.15
CA LYS A 262 -25.29 -7.14 4.57
C LYS A 262 -26.67 -7.66 4.89
N GLU A 263 -27.68 -7.36 4.07
CA GLU A 263 -29.05 -7.86 4.29
C GLU A 263 -29.09 -9.38 4.35
N GLY A 264 -28.36 -10.06 3.44
CA GLY A 264 -28.23 -11.51 3.45
C GLY A 264 -27.61 -12.02 4.76
N PHE A 265 -26.54 -11.38 5.22
CA PHE A 265 -25.89 -11.71 6.49
C PHE A 265 -26.82 -11.51 7.69
N LEU A 266 -27.50 -10.38 7.78
CA LEU A 266 -28.45 -10.09 8.86
C LEU A 266 -29.60 -11.10 8.89
N LYS A 267 -30.10 -11.50 7.73
CA LYS A 267 -31.16 -12.52 7.63
C LYS A 267 -30.65 -13.88 8.14
N GLU A 268 -29.44 -14.27 7.79
CA GLU A 268 -28.82 -15.50 8.29
C GLU A 268 -28.62 -15.45 9.81
N MET A 269 -28.16 -14.31 10.35
CA MET A 269 -28.04 -14.10 11.79
C MET A 269 -29.40 -14.23 12.50
N GLN A 270 -30.46 -13.62 11.96
CA GLN A 270 -31.82 -13.66 12.54
C GLN A 270 -32.38 -15.09 12.61
N MET A 271 -32.02 -15.96 11.67
CA MET A 271 -32.42 -17.37 11.72
C MET A 271 -31.75 -18.17 12.85
N ASN A 272 -30.67 -17.66 13.43
CA ASN A 272 -29.99 -18.26 14.55
C ASN A 272 -30.20 -17.44 15.83
N ALA A 273 -31.14 -17.88 16.67
CA ALA A 273 -31.53 -17.18 17.90
C ALA A 273 -30.35 -16.89 18.84
N ALA A 274 -29.25 -17.66 18.75
CA ALA A 274 -28.07 -17.46 19.58
C ALA A 274 -27.35 -16.12 19.30
N TRP A 275 -27.41 -15.62 18.06
CA TRP A 275 -26.84 -14.31 17.71
C TRP A 275 -27.55 -13.15 18.42
N ASN A 276 -28.85 -13.29 18.71
CA ASN A 276 -29.63 -12.26 19.40
C ASN A 276 -29.16 -12.03 20.86
N SER A 277 -28.36 -12.93 21.41
CA SER A 277 -27.77 -12.78 22.75
C SER A 277 -26.52 -11.90 22.78
N LEU A 278 -25.90 -11.61 21.62
CA LEU A 278 -24.66 -10.85 21.52
C LEU A 278 -24.86 -9.36 21.87
N ASP A 279 -23.92 -8.79 22.59
CA ASP A 279 -23.95 -7.36 22.94
C ASP A 279 -23.98 -6.47 21.70
N ALA A 280 -23.23 -6.83 20.65
CA ALA A 280 -23.26 -6.12 19.38
C ALA A 280 -24.66 -6.07 18.76
N VAL A 281 -25.41 -7.17 18.80
CA VAL A 281 -26.76 -7.25 18.22
C VAL A 281 -27.76 -6.51 19.09
N LYS A 282 -27.76 -6.75 20.42
CA LYS A 282 -28.66 -6.07 21.37
C LYS A 282 -28.54 -4.55 21.33
N ASN A 283 -27.33 -4.05 21.11
CA ASN A 283 -27.04 -2.62 21.06
C ASN A 283 -27.03 -2.04 19.65
N ASN A 284 -27.46 -2.81 18.63
CA ASN A 284 -27.49 -2.42 17.22
C ASN A 284 -26.13 -1.89 16.71
N ARG A 285 -25.02 -2.57 17.09
CA ARG A 285 -23.65 -2.21 16.73
C ARG A 285 -23.09 -3.14 15.64
N ILE A 286 -23.76 -3.12 14.49
CA ILE A 286 -23.34 -3.81 13.28
C ILE A 286 -23.02 -2.73 12.25
N GLU A 287 -21.75 -2.41 12.13
CA GLU A 287 -21.24 -1.31 11.30
C GLU A 287 -20.75 -1.81 9.96
N VAL A 288 -21.18 -1.18 8.87
CA VAL A 288 -20.67 -1.44 7.52
C VAL A 288 -19.43 -0.59 7.27
N LEU A 289 -18.32 -1.24 6.99
CA LEU A 289 -17.10 -0.54 6.61
C LEU A 289 -17.12 -0.23 5.11
N PRO A 290 -16.69 0.99 4.70
CA PRO A 290 -16.60 1.36 3.28
C PRO A 290 -15.70 0.42 2.49
N SER A 291 -16.20 -0.12 1.38
CA SER A 291 -15.48 -1.11 0.58
C SER A 291 -14.22 -0.57 -0.07
N ASP A 292 -14.16 0.73 -0.37
CA ASP A 292 -12.99 1.42 -0.91
C ASP A 292 -11.85 1.64 0.11
N LEU A 293 -12.16 1.48 1.41
CA LEU A 293 -11.19 1.58 2.50
C LEU A 293 -10.85 0.24 3.16
N PHE A 294 -11.74 -0.75 3.09
CA PHE A 294 -11.60 -2.02 3.81
C PHE A 294 -11.83 -3.27 2.95
N GLY A 295 -12.41 -3.13 1.76
CA GLY A 295 -12.66 -4.27 0.87
C GLY A 295 -11.40 -4.77 0.17
N SER A 296 -10.40 -3.91 0.00
CA SER A 296 -9.09 -4.21 -0.55
C SER A 296 -8.07 -3.19 -0.04
N ASN A 297 -6.81 -3.33 -0.45
CA ASN A 297 -5.77 -2.35 -0.13
C ASN A 297 -6.18 -0.93 -0.58
N PRO A 298 -6.31 0.06 0.33
CA PRO A 298 -6.70 1.44 -0.01
C PRO A 298 -5.52 2.33 -0.42
N GLY A 299 -4.31 1.79 -0.49
CA GLY A 299 -3.11 2.60 -0.76
C GLY A 299 -2.78 3.55 0.38
N THR A 300 -2.44 4.80 0.05
CA THR A 300 -2.12 5.84 1.04
C THR A 300 -3.33 6.25 1.88
N ARG A 301 -4.55 5.97 1.39
CA ARG A 301 -5.81 6.20 2.12
C ARG A 301 -6.00 5.27 3.34
N VAL A 302 -5.07 4.37 3.61
CA VAL A 302 -5.04 3.61 4.87
C VAL A 302 -5.08 4.52 6.10
N ILE A 303 -4.65 5.78 5.98
CA ILE A 303 -4.82 6.81 7.02
C ILE A 303 -6.29 7.04 7.35
N GLU A 304 -7.16 7.06 6.34
CA GLU A 304 -8.63 7.20 6.51
C GLU A 304 -9.22 5.94 7.16
N SER A 305 -8.76 4.75 6.72
CA SER A 305 -9.19 3.47 7.31
C SER A 305 -8.86 3.39 8.79
N LEU A 306 -7.64 3.77 9.17
CA LEU A 306 -7.17 3.83 10.55
C LEU A 306 -8.01 4.81 11.40
N ALA A 307 -8.25 6.03 10.87
CA ALA A 307 -9.03 7.05 11.55
C ALA A 307 -10.49 6.62 11.76
N LEU A 308 -11.10 6.03 10.74
CA LEU A 308 -12.48 5.55 10.80
C LEU A 308 -12.62 4.40 11.80
N MET A 309 -11.73 3.42 11.75
CA MET A 309 -11.75 2.29 12.69
C MET A 309 -11.66 2.77 14.14
N GLN A 310 -10.72 3.67 14.47
CA GLN A 310 -10.63 4.22 15.83
C GLN A 310 -11.88 4.99 16.22
N LYS A 311 -12.43 5.82 15.34
CA LYS A 311 -13.68 6.57 15.61
C LYS A 311 -14.81 5.61 15.97
N LEU A 312 -14.96 4.51 15.22
CA LEU A 312 -15.99 3.50 15.46
C LEU A 312 -15.76 2.77 16.79
N LEU A 313 -14.51 2.40 17.09
CA LEU A 313 -14.20 1.78 18.39
C LEU A 313 -14.49 2.70 19.57
N LEU A 314 -14.15 3.98 19.48
CA LEU A 314 -14.43 4.96 20.54
C LEU A 314 -15.92 5.24 20.72
N SER A 315 -16.77 4.94 19.77
CA SER A 315 -18.24 5.07 19.88
C SER A 315 -18.89 3.90 20.62
N VAL A 316 -18.18 2.80 20.81
CA VAL A 316 -18.66 1.62 21.56
C VAL A 316 -18.58 1.92 23.06
N LYS A 317 -19.74 2.14 23.66
CA LYS A 317 -19.86 2.40 25.12
C LYS A 317 -20.21 1.12 25.87
#